data_e281d823dbb08c5a66e392bc0708fe93
#
_entry.id   e281d823dbb08c5a66e392bc0708fe93
#
_cell.length_a   1.000
_cell.length_b   1.000
_cell.length_c   1.000
_cell.angle_alpha   90.00
_cell.angle_beta   90.00
_cell.angle_gamma   90.00
#
_symmetry.space_group_name_H-M   'P 1'
#
loop_
_entity.id
_entity.type
_entity.pdbx_description
1 polymer ?
#
loop_
_entity_poly.entity_id
_entity_poly.type
_entity_poly.pdbx_seq_one_letter_code
_entity_poly.pdbx_strand_id
1 'polypeptide(L)'
;MASRVDWLDAGLRLLAAEGAPAVTIERLTSELGLSKGSYYHHFQGVGGFRTALLEHFEALFTTRLIDTVEEDPGADAEVKLVRLMELVLAGPEDAKLEIAVRAWALQDGEARQAQERVDRTRTQYLRKLCRGLESSLIAPDRLAELLYLILIGAEQVLPPVPADELRALYADTLRLATGKSLL
;
A
#
# COMPACT_ATOMS: atom_id res chain seq x y z
N MET A 1 18.06 -17.10 14.83
CA MET A 1 18.29 -17.17 13.38
C MET A 1 17.20 -16.34 12.74
N ALA A 2 17.52 -15.33 11.94
CA ALA A 2 16.48 -14.50 11.29
C ALA A 2 15.73 -15.33 10.24
N SER A 3 14.42 -15.16 10.20
CA SER A 3 13.56 -15.76 9.18
C SER A 3 13.68 -15.00 7.84
N ARG A 4 13.14 -15.58 6.77
CA ARG A 4 13.04 -14.89 5.47
C ARG A 4 12.27 -13.57 5.59
N VAL A 5 11.25 -13.53 6.44
CA VAL A 5 10.42 -12.33 6.69
C VAL A 5 11.23 -11.23 7.36
N ASP A 6 12.09 -11.54 8.34
CA ASP A 6 12.93 -10.53 9.00
C ASP A 6 13.82 -9.78 8.01
N TRP A 7 14.34 -10.49 7.00
CA TRP A 7 15.13 -9.88 5.91
C TRP A 7 14.28 -8.95 5.03
N LEU A 8 13.05 -9.36 4.72
CA LEU A 8 12.14 -8.57 3.88
C LEU A 8 11.67 -7.33 4.64
N ASP A 9 11.35 -7.45 5.93
CA ASP A 9 10.98 -6.31 6.76
C ASP A 9 12.12 -5.31 6.90
N ALA A 10 13.38 -5.79 7.09
CA ALA A 10 14.55 -4.92 7.07
C ALA A 10 14.71 -4.22 5.70
N GLY A 11 14.45 -4.93 4.61
CA GLY A 11 14.46 -4.36 3.26
C GLY A 11 13.42 -3.27 3.06
N LEU A 12 12.19 -3.46 3.54
CA LEU A 12 11.14 -2.44 3.48
C LEU A 12 11.49 -1.21 4.32
N ARG A 13 12.06 -1.40 5.53
CA ARG A 13 12.53 -0.26 6.35
C ARG A 13 13.62 0.54 5.66
N LEU A 14 14.64 -0.11 5.09
CA LEU A 14 15.71 0.55 4.33
C LEU A 14 15.15 1.29 3.11
N LEU A 15 14.24 0.65 2.39
CA LEU A 15 13.57 1.24 1.22
C LEU A 15 12.80 2.51 1.62
N ALA A 16 12.03 2.47 2.70
CA ALA A 16 11.26 3.62 3.18
C ALA A 16 12.15 4.76 3.67
N ALA A 17 13.29 4.45 4.31
CA ALA A 17 14.17 5.44 4.90
C ALA A 17 15.12 6.10 3.89
N GLU A 18 15.68 5.32 2.96
CA GLU A 18 16.81 5.75 2.12
C GLU A 18 16.60 5.45 0.62
N GLY A 19 15.47 4.83 0.25
CA GLY A 19 15.16 4.47 -1.14
C GLY A 19 15.83 3.19 -1.64
N ALA A 20 15.48 2.79 -2.86
CA ALA A 20 15.91 1.53 -3.47
C ALA A 20 17.45 1.34 -3.57
N PRO A 21 18.27 2.38 -3.82
CA PRO A 21 19.72 2.22 -3.87
C PRO A 21 20.35 1.77 -2.55
N ALA A 22 19.71 2.05 -1.40
CA ALA A 22 20.20 1.65 -0.09
C ALA A 22 19.94 0.18 0.25
N VAL A 23 19.04 -0.49 -0.49
CA VAL A 23 18.68 -1.89 -0.26
C VAL A 23 19.74 -2.81 -0.84
N THR A 24 20.86 -2.94 -0.12
CA THR A 24 22.02 -3.76 -0.48
C THR A 24 22.26 -4.88 0.52
N ILE A 25 22.97 -5.93 0.10
CA ILE A 25 23.30 -7.06 1.00
C ILE A 25 24.09 -6.56 2.22
N GLU A 26 25.03 -5.63 2.00
CA GLU A 26 25.86 -5.05 3.05
C GLU A 26 25.01 -4.32 4.10
N ARG A 27 24.06 -3.51 3.66
CA ARG A 27 23.16 -2.76 4.56
C ARG A 27 22.25 -3.70 5.32
N LEU A 28 21.64 -4.67 4.64
CA LEU A 28 20.77 -5.68 5.25
C LEU A 28 21.51 -6.52 6.30
N THR A 29 22.72 -7.00 5.98
CA THR A 29 23.53 -7.78 6.94
C THR A 29 23.95 -6.94 8.14
N SER A 30 24.28 -5.66 7.92
CA SER A 30 24.63 -4.73 9.00
C SER A 30 23.45 -4.45 9.90
N GLU A 31 22.28 -4.19 9.36
CA GLU A 31 21.05 -3.90 10.12
C GLU A 31 20.60 -5.08 10.98
N LEU A 32 20.70 -6.30 10.43
CA LEU A 32 20.28 -7.51 11.12
C LEU A 32 21.38 -8.14 11.99
N GLY A 33 22.62 -7.68 11.90
CA GLY A 33 23.75 -8.29 12.59
C GLY A 33 24.07 -9.72 12.09
N LEU A 34 23.84 -10.01 10.79
CA LEU A 34 23.94 -11.35 10.20
C LEU A 34 25.00 -11.43 9.12
N SER A 35 25.42 -12.66 8.77
CA SER A 35 26.38 -12.89 7.71
C SER A 35 25.74 -12.89 6.32
N LYS A 36 26.56 -12.61 5.27
CA LYS A 36 26.15 -12.78 3.87
C LYS A 36 25.72 -14.22 3.56
N GLY A 37 26.31 -15.23 4.22
CA GLY A 37 25.91 -16.62 4.08
C GLY A 37 24.46 -16.87 4.50
N SER A 38 23.99 -16.21 5.57
CA SER A 38 22.58 -16.27 6.00
C SER A 38 21.65 -15.67 4.96
N TYR A 39 22.04 -14.57 4.32
CA TYR A 39 21.27 -13.97 3.22
C TYR A 39 21.11 -14.94 2.04
N TYR A 40 22.21 -15.52 1.56
CA TYR A 40 22.18 -16.45 0.43
C TYR A 40 21.46 -17.77 0.72
N HIS A 41 21.27 -18.10 2.00
CA HIS A 41 20.42 -19.24 2.39
C HIS A 41 18.94 -18.98 2.08
N HIS A 42 18.49 -17.74 2.17
CA HIS A 42 17.07 -17.35 1.95
C HIS A 42 16.80 -16.87 0.53
N PHE A 43 17.80 -16.30 -0.17
CA PHE A 43 17.58 -15.63 -1.46
C PHE A 43 18.64 -16.06 -2.49
N GLN A 44 18.20 -16.22 -3.72
CA GLN A 44 19.05 -16.55 -4.86
C GLN A 44 19.71 -15.26 -5.42
N GLY A 45 20.48 -14.56 -4.57
CA GLY A 45 21.11 -13.30 -4.95
C GLY A 45 20.20 -12.08 -4.85
N VAL A 46 20.69 -10.95 -5.38
CA VAL A 46 20.00 -9.63 -5.28
C VAL A 46 18.68 -9.64 -6.04
N GLY A 47 18.61 -10.25 -7.22
CA GLY A 47 17.39 -10.35 -8.00
C GLY A 47 16.29 -11.09 -7.25
N GLY A 48 16.56 -12.28 -6.72
CA GLY A 48 15.57 -13.04 -5.95
C GLY A 48 15.10 -12.34 -4.67
N PHE A 49 15.98 -11.54 -4.04
CA PHE A 49 15.57 -10.70 -2.92
C PHE A 49 14.64 -9.57 -3.34
N ARG A 50 14.94 -8.87 -4.44
CA ARG A 50 14.12 -7.76 -4.96
C ARG A 50 12.72 -8.21 -5.32
N THR A 51 12.60 -9.32 -6.06
CA THR A 51 11.31 -9.95 -6.37
C THR A 51 10.54 -10.24 -5.10
N ALA A 52 11.16 -10.92 -4.14
CA ALA A 52 10.54 -11.27 -2.87
C ALA A 52 10.14 -10.04 -2.04
N LEU A 53 10.93 -8.96 -2.08
CA LEU A 53 10.64 -7.70 -1.39
C LEU A 53 9.39 -7.02 -1.96
N LEU A 54 9.26 -6.98 -3.29
CA LEU A 54 8.09 -6.42 -3.97
C LEU A 54 6.83 -7.25 -3.72
N GLU A 55 6.96 -8.59 -3.72
CA GLU A 55 5.86 -9.50 -3.35
C GLU A 55 5.44 -9.32 -1.89
N HIS A 56 6.39 -9.13 -0.99
CA HIS A 56 6.13 -8.88 0.43
C HIS A 56 5.43 -7.54 0.65
N PHE A 57 5.84 -6.49 -0.05
CA PHE A 57 5.14 -5.21 -0.08
C PHE A 57 3.69 -5.37 -0.55
N GLU A 58 3.45 -6.02 -1.69
CA GLU A 58 2.11 -6.26 -2.23
C GLU A 58 1.25 -7.04 -1.23
N ALA A 59 1.82 -8.08 -0.60
CA ALA A 59 1.11 -8.90 0.39
C ALA A 59 0.69 -8.10 1.63
N LEU A 60 1.59 -7.30 2.21
CA LEU A 60 1.31 -6.55 3.43
C LEU A 60 0.39 -5.35 3.20
N PHE A 61 0.63 -4.58 2.14
CA PHE A 61 -0.01 -3.27 1.92
C PHE A 61 -1.16 -3.31 0.92
N THR A 62 -1.49 -4.48 0.38
CA THR A 62 -2.64 -4.65 -0.52
C THR A 62 -3.47 -5.88 -0.15
N THR A 63 -2.90 -7.08 -0.26
CA THR A 63 -3.65 -8.32 -0.07
C THR A 63 -4.19 -8.41 1.36
N ARG A 64 -3.33 -8.24 2.36
CA ARG A 64 -3.71 -8.29 3.78
C ARG A 64 -4.79 -7.27 4.15
N LEU A 65 -4.71 -6.04 3.61
CA LEU A 65 -5.75 -5.03 3.87
C LEU A 65 -7.09 -5.46 3.31
N ILE A 66 -7.12 -5.97 2.08
CA ILE A 66 -8.33 -6.49 1.45
C ILE A 66 -8.88 -7.68 2.25
N ASP A 67 -8.04 -8.63 2.62
CA ASP A 67 -8.44 -9.81 3.40
C ASP A 67 -9.05 -9.39 4.75
N THR A 68 -8.43 -8.41 5.44
CA THR A 68 -8.95 -7.87 6.71
C THR A 68 -10.32 -7.21 6.54
N VAL A 69 -10.55 -6.49 5.44
CA VAL A 69 -11.88 -5.92 5.16
C VAL A 69 -12.91 -7.00 4.86
N GLU A 70 -12.52 -8.08 4.21
CA GLU A 70 -13.40 -9.20 3.82
C GLU A 70 -13.57 -10.27 4.93
N GLU A 71 -12.98 -10.10 6.14
CA GLU A 71 -13.19 -11.00 7.28
C GLU A 71 -14.67 -11.14 7.69
N ASP A 72 -15.48 -10.10 7.44
CA ASP A 72 -16.93 -10.16 7.56
C ASP A 72 -17.58 -10.16 6.17
N PRO A 73 -17.89 -11.34 5.60
CA PRO A 73 -18.50 -11.46 4.28
C PRO A 73 -19.91 -10.84 4.21
N GLY A 74 -20.59 -10.76 5.36
CA GLY A 74 -21.96 -10.23 5.46
C GLY A 74 -22.03 -8.71 5.59
N ALA A 75 -20.90 -8.03 5.80
CA ALA A 75 -20.88 -6.58 5.92
C ALA A 75 -21.22 -5.89 4.59
N ASP A 76 -22.02 -4.83 4.68
CA ASP A 76 -22.38 -4.00 3.53
C ASP A 76 -21.17 -3.27 2.94
N ALA A 77 -21.28 -2.88 1.68
CA ALA A 77 -20.21 -2.19 0.96
C ALA A 77 -19.81 -0.86 1.63
N GLU A 78 -20.76 -0.14 2.22
CA GLU A 78 -20.50 1.08 2.99
C GLU A 78 -19.58 0.79 4.20
N VAL A 79 -19.88 -0.24 4.97
CA VAL A 79 -19.09 -0.67 6.14
C VAL A 79 -17.69 -1.10 5.71
N LYS A 80 -17.58 -1.89 4.65
CA LYS A 80 -16.30 -2.33 4.09
C LYS A 80 -15.46 -1.17 3.59
N LEU A 81 -16.08 -0.18 2.94
CA LEU A 81 -15.38 0.99 2.43
C LEU A 81 -14.81 1.85 3.57
N VAL A 82 -15.61 2.09 4.62
CA VAL A 82 -15.17 2.81 5.83
C VAL A 82 -14.01 2.06 6.50
N ARG A 83 -14.14 0.73 6.70
CA ARG A 83 -13.09 -0.10 7.29
C ARG A 83 -11.79 -0.03 6.49
N LEU A 84 -11.87 -0.09 5.15
CA LEU A 84 -10.70 0.05 4.28
C LEU A 84 -10.01 1.40 4.48
N MET A 85 -10.77 2.49 4.50
CA MET A 85 -10.22 3.83 4.71
C MET A 85 -9.56 3.97 6.07
N GLU A 86 -10.16 3.43 7.13
CA GLU A 86 -9.57 3.44 8.46
C GLU A 86 -8.26 2.66 8.54
N LEU A 87 -8.19 1.49 7.89
CA LEU A 87 -6.95 0.70 7.82
C LEU A 87 -5.84 1.47 7.08
N VAL A 88 -6.17 2.12 5.96
CA VAL A 88 -5.21 2.92 5.19
C VAL A 88 -4.72 4.13 6.00
N LEU A 89 -5.60 4.78 6.77
CA LEU A 89 -5.26 5.95 7.59
C LEU A 89 -4.49 5.60 8.87
N ALA A 90 -4.50 4.35 9.32
CA ALA A 90 -3.86 3.93 10.57
C ALA A 90 -2.32 3.85 10.50
N GLY A 91 -1.74 3.80 9.30
CA GLY A 91 -0.31 3.61 9.08
C GLY A 91 0.41 4.83 8.51
N PRO A 92 0.64 5.92 9.26
CA PRO A 92 1.27 7.13 8.74
C PRO A 92 2.72 6.90 8.23
N GLU A 93 3.43 5.90 8.75
CA GLU A 93 4.76 5.52 8.25
C GLU A 93 4.69 4.76 6.91
N ASP A 94 3.54 4.21 6.57
CA ASP A 94 3.35 3.44 5.34
C ASP A 94 3.45 4.35 4.10
N ALA A 95 3.09 5.62 4.21
CA ALA A 95 3.21 6.60 3.14
C ALA A 95 4.65 6.76 2.63
N LYS A 96 5.66 6.72 3.51
CA LYS A 96 7.07 6.80 3.11
C LYS A 96 7.47 5.61 2.23
N LEU A 97 7.00 4.42 2.58
CA LEU A 97 7.27 3.22 1.81
C LEU A 97 6.55 3.25 0.45
N GLU A 98 5.29 3.68 0.41
CA GLU A 98 4.53 3.84 -0.84
C GLU A 98 5.25 4.80 -1.80
N ILE A 99 5.70 5.96 -1.30
CA ILE A 99 6.48 6.94 -2.06
C ILE A 99 7.77 6.29 -2.60
N ALA A 100 8.50 5.56 -1.75
CA ALA A 100 9.77 4.94 -2.12
C ALA A 100 9.60 3.85 -3.20
N VAL A 101 8.55 3.02 -3.10
CA VAL A 101 8.24 2.00 -4.11
C VAL A 101 7.83 2.65 -5.44
N ARG A 102 7.00 3.72 -5.40
CA ARG A 102 6.63 4.48 -6.61
C ARG A 102 7.83 5.15 -7.27
N ALA A 103 8.73 5.74 -6.48
CA ALA A 103 9.97 6.31 -6.98
C ALA A 103 10.89 5.24 -7.63
N TRP A 104 10.97 4.06 -7.01
CA TRP A 104 11.68 2.93 -7.58
C TRP A 104 11.07 2.45 -8.90
N ALA A 105 9.74 2.36 -8.98
CA ALA A 105 9.00 1.96 -10.17
C ALA A 105 9.23 2.88 -11.38
N LEU A 106 9.61 4.14 -11.17
CA LEU A 106 9.95 5.06 -12.27
C LEU A 106 11.27 4.70 -12.97
N GLN A 107 12.17 3.95 -12.29
CA GLN A 107 13.51 3.68 -12.76
C GLN A 107 13.77 2.18 -13.02
N ASP A 108 12.89 1.31 -12.55
CA ASP A 108 13.09 -0.13 -12.58
C ASP A 108 11.85 -0.87 -13.12
N GLY A 109 12.06 -1.75 -14.09
CA GLY A 109 10.97 -2.45 -14.78
C GLY A 109 10.24 -3.46 -13.91
N GLU A 110 10.93 -4.16 -13.00
CA GLU A 110 10.32 -5.13 -12.09
C GLU A 110 9.47 -4.41 -11.02
N ALA A 111 10.01 -3.35 -10.42
CA ALA A 111 9.28 -2.51 -9.47
C ALA A 111 8.05 -1.86 -10.13
N ARG A 112 8.16 -1.43 -11.39
CA ARG A 112 7.04 -0.89 -12.17
C ARG A 112 5.93 -1.93 -12.33
N GLN A 113 6.26 -3.14 -12.76
CA GLN A 113 5.27 -4.21 -12.93
C GLN A 113 4.58 -4.56 -11.60
N ALA A 114 5.33 -4.58 -10.48
CA ALA A 114 4.77 -4.80 -9.16
C ALA A 114 3.80 -3.66 -8.78
N GLN A 115 4.22 -2.41 -8.96
CA GLN A 115 3.37 -1.25 -8.67
C GLN A 115 2.11 -1.20 -9.55
N GLU A 116 2.20 -1.56 -10.82
CA GLU A 116 1.03 -1.66 -11.72
C GLU A 116 0.04 -2.75 -11.26
N ARG A 117 0.53 -3.88 -10.70
CA ARG A 117 -0.36 -4.90 -10.11
C ARG A 117 -1.04 -4.37 -8.86
N VAL A 118 -0.30 -3.73 -7.97
CA VAL A 118 -0.82 -3.10 -6.74
C VAL A 118 -1.92 -2.10 -7.06
N ASP A 119 -1.63 -1.13 -7.94
CA ASP A 119 -2.58 -0.08 -8.34
C ASP A 119 -3.85 -0.68 -8.96
N ARG A 120 -3.69 -1.69 -9.81
CA ARG A 120 -4.80 -2.41 -10.42
C ARG A 120 -5.67 -3.13 -9.40
N THR A 121 -5.06 -3.88 -8.49
CA THR A 121 -5.76 -4.66 -7.46
C THR A 121 -6.54 -3.73 -6.54
N ARG A 122 -5.91 -2.66 -6.04
CA ARG A 122 -6.53 -1.67 -5.16
C ARG A 122 -7.69 -0.95 -5.85
N THR A 123 -7.49 -0.51 -7.10
CA THR A 123 -8.54 0.19 -7.86
C THR A 123 -9.71 -0.74 -8.19
N GLN A 124 -9.45 -2.01 -8.55
CA GLN A 124 -10.50 -3.00 -8.78
C GLN A 124 -11.31 -3.27 -7.52
N TYR A 125 -10.66 -3.38 -6.37
CA TYR A 125 -11.33 -3.58 -5.10
C TYR A 125 -12.21 -2.38 -4.72
N LEU A 126 -11.69 -1.15 -4.83
CA LEU A 126 -12.48 0.07 -4.64
C LEU A 126 -13.70 0.13 -5.57
N ARG A 127 -13.55 -0.23 -6.85
CA ARG A 127 -14.67 -0.30 -7.79
C ARG A 127 -15.73 -1.31 -7.33
N LYS A 128 -15.32 -2.48 -6.83
CA LYS A 128 -16.24 -3.48 -6.25
C LYS A 128 -17.05 -2.85 -5.11
N LEU A 129 -16.40 -2.18 -4.16
CA LEU A 129 -17.06 -1.54 -3.03
C LEU A 129 -17.98 -0.40 -3.47
N CYS A 130 -17.51 0.51 -4.33
CA CYS A 130 -18.30 1.64 -4.80
C CYS A 130 -19.54 1.20 -5.60
N ARG A 131 -19.49 0.10 -6.36
CA ARG A 131 -20.65 -0.48 -7.06
C ARG A 131 -21.69 -1.07 -6.09
N GLY A 132 -21.28 -1.43 -4.87
CA GLY A 132 -22.16 -1.93 -3.83
C GLY A 132 -22.85 -0.84 -3.00
N LEU A 133 -22.53 0.44 -3.22
CA LEU A 133 -23.19 1.55 -2.53
C LEU A 133 -24.63 1.71 -3.03
N GLU A 134 -25.60 1.87 -2.11
CA GLU A 134 -27.02 1.97 -2.46
C GLU A 134 -27.38 3.23 -3.23
N SER A 135 -26.61 4.31 -3.02
CA SER A 135 -26.84 5.60 -3.67
C SER A 135 -25.52 6.24 -4.03
N SER A 136 -25.38 6.67 -5.29
CA SER A 136 -24.24 7.46 -5.73
C SER A 136 -24.67 8.43 -6.82
N LEU A 137 -24.36 9.71 -6.64
CA LEU A 137 -24.55 10.78 -7.62
C LEU A 137 -23.43 10.78 -8.70
N ILE A 138 -22.34 10.04 -8.44
CA ILE A 138 -21.19 9.87 -9.33
C ILE A 138 -21.16 8.41 -9.75
N ALA A 139 -20.79 8.14 -11.01
CA ALA A 139 -20.59 6.76 -11.47
C ALA A 139 -19.63 6.02 -10.54
N PRO A 140 -19.97 4.80 -10.04
CA PRO A 140 -19.18 4.08 -9.03
C PRO A 140 -17.70 3.91 -9.39
N ASP A 141 -17.40 3.62 -10.64
CA ASP A 141 -16.03 3.44 -11.13
C ASP A 141 -15.25 4.77 -11.07
N ARG A 142 -15.92 5.90 -11.33
CA ARG A 142 -15.33 7.24 -11.20
C ARG A 142 -15.10 7.62 -9.74
N LEU A 143 -16.01 7.27 -8.86
CA LEU A 143 -15.83 7.47 -7.41
C LEU A 143 -14.62 6.68 -6.91
N ALA A 144 -14.47 5.42 -7.30
CA ALA A 144 -13.33 4.60 -6.94
C ALA A 144 -12.00 5.23 -7.42
N GLU A 145 -11.96 5.75 -8.64
CA GLU A 145 -10.79 6.46 -9.18
C GLU A 145 -10.47 7.71 -8.36
N LEU A 146 -11.49 8.52 -8.02
CA LEU A 146 -11.30 9.73 -7.21
C LEU A 146 -10.73 9.40 -5.83
N LEU A 147 -11.30 8.42 -5.12
CA LEU A 147 -10.81 8.00 -3.81
C LEU A 147 -9.36 7.52 -3.86
N TYR A 148 -9.00 6.75 -4.91
CA TYR A 148 -7.63 6.29 -5.07
C TYR A 148 -6.66 7.44 -5.39
N LEU A 149 -7.04 8.36 -6.28
CA LEU A 149 -6.21 9.52 -6.64
C LEU A 149 -6.05 10.50 -5.47
N ILE A 150 -7.06 10.64 -4.60
CA ILE A 150 -6.94 11.43 -3.36
C ILE A 150 -5.85 10.84 -2.47
N LEU A 151 -5.82 9.52 -2.25
CA LEU A 151 -4.76 8.87 -1.47
C LEU A 151 -3.39 9.15 -2.06
N ILE A 152 -3.20 8.83 -3.34
CA ILE A 152 -1.91 9.01 -4.01
C ILE A 152 -1.49 10.48 -3.98
N GLY A 153 -2.41 11.41 -4.23
CA GLY A 153 -2.12 12.85 -4.17
C GLY A 153 -1.73 13.30 -2.77
N ALA A 154 -2.43 12.84 -1.75
CA ALA A 154 -2.17 13.18 -0.35
C ALA A 154 -0.79 12.72 0.12
N GLU A 155 -0.33 11.56 -0.35
CA GLU A 155 1.01 11.04 -0.05
C GLU A 155 2.12 11.78 -0.80
N GLN A 156 1.85 12.24 -2.03
CA GLN A 156 2.88 12.82 -2.93
C GLN A 156 3.08 14.32 -2.77
N VAL A 157 2.15 15.06 -2.16
CA VAL A 157 2.36 16.50 -1.86
C VAL A 157 3.36 16.67 -0.72
N LEU A 158 4.03 17.81 -0.67
CA LEU A 158 5.04 18.10 0.35
C LEU A 158 4.66 19.35 1.17
N PRO A 159 4.52 19.23 2.51
CA PRO A 159 4.54 17.96 3.26
C PRO A 159 3.33 17.07 2.91
N PRO A 160 3.39 15.75 3.16
CA PRO A 160 2.24 14.87 2.97
C PRO A 160 1.03 15.32 3.79
N VAL A 161 -0.17 15.10 3.25
CA VAL A 161 -1.41 15.47 3.94
C VAL A 161 -1.55 14.62 5.21
N PRO A 162 -1.80 15.24 6.38
CA PRO A 162 -2.01 14.51 7.63
C PRO A 162 -3.23 13.58 7.56
N ALA A 163 -3.21 12.50 8.35
CA ALA A 163 -4.25 11.46 8.29
C ALA A 163 -5.65 12.00 8.65
N ASP A 164 -5.75 12.96 9.58
CA ASP A 164 -7.00 13.62 9.94
C ASP A 164 -7.57 14.49 8.82
N GLU A 165 -6.70 15.21 8.10
CA GLU A 165 -7.08 15.99 6.92
C GLU A 165 -7.46 15.09 5.74
N LEU A 166 -6.73 14.00 5.50
CA LEU A 166 -7.08 13.01 4.49
C LEU A 166 -8.42 12.33 4.81
N ARG A 167 -8.69 12.03 6.10
CA ARG A 167 -10.00 11.53 6.56
C ARG A 167 -11.12 12.52 6.22
N ALA A 168 -10.90 13.81 6.46
CA ALA A 168 -11.87 14.85 6.13
C ALA A 168 -12.13 14.94 4.61
N LEU A 169 -11.08 14.84 3.78
CA LEU A 169 -11.22 14.80 2.32
C LEU A 169 -12.04 13.60 1.84
N TYR A 170 -11.83 12.43 2.45
CA TYR A 170 -12.64 11.24 2.15
C TYR A 170 -14.10 11.43 2.58
N ALA A 171 -14.35 11.94 3.79
CA ALA A 171 -15.68 12.20 4.29
C ALA A 171 -16.46 13.17 3.37
N ASP A 172 -15.83 14.27 2.98
CA ASP A 172 -16.42 15.25 2.07
C ASP A 172 -16.69 14.66 0.68
N THR A 173 -15.72 13.88 0.14
CA THR A 173 -15.88 13.22 -1.17
C THR A 173 -17.05 12.24 -1.16
N LEU A 174 -17.15 11.41 -0.12
CA LEU A 174 -18.23 10.44 0.03
C LEU A 174 -19.58 11.13 0.23
N ARG A 175 -19.63 12.18 1.05
CA ARG A 175 -20.86 12.98 1.26
C ARG A 175 -21.34 13.62 -0.04
N LEU A 176 -20.43 14.21 -0.84
CA LEU A 176 -20.77 14.78 -2.14
C LEU A 176 -21.21 13.73 -3.16
N ALA A 177 -20.61 12.53 -3.10
CA ALA A 177 -20.92 11.45 -4.03
C ALA A 177 -22.21 10.70 -3.67
N THR A 178 -22.53 10.52 -2.38
CA THR A 178 -23.65 9.67 -1.93
C THR A 178 -24.78 10.43 -1.28
N GLY A 179 -24.57 11.68 -0.89
CA GLY A 179 -25.50 12.45 -0.08
C GLY A 179 -25.56 12.00 1.40
N LYS A 180 -24.73 11.02 1.79
CA LYS A 180 -24.66 10.45 3.16
C LYS A 180 -23.33 10.79 3.82
N SER A 181 -23.32 10.89 5.16
CA SER A 181 -22.10 10.93 5.96
C SER A 181 -21.73 9.49 6.33
N LEU A 182 -20.63 8.96 5.80
CA LEU A 182 -20.18 7.58 6.00
C LEU A 182 -18.98 7.48 6.96
N LEU A 183 -18.23 8.57 7.15
CA LEU A 183 -17.05 8.70 8.03
C LEU A 183 -17.31 9.71 9.14
#